data_b949e9ac6f111dbcfbc978859f502fb5
#
_entry.id   b949e9ac6f111dbcfbc978859f502fb5
#
_cell.length_a   1.000
_cell.length_b   1.000
_cell.length_c   1.000
_cell.angle_alpha   90.00
_cell.angle_beta   90.00
_cell.angle_gamma   90.00
#
_symmetry.space_group_name_H-M   'P 1'
#
loop_
_entity.id
_entity.type
_entity.pdbx_description
1 polymer ?
#
loop_
_entity_poly.entity_id
_entity_poly.type
_entity_poly.pdbx_seq_one_letter_code
_entity_poly.pdbx_strand_id
1 'polypeptide(L)'
;PLAISPGEAALHMLAQVGALAAIARSEGGSLTYVKPHGALYNEMMASPDLMAALMSSLADYKPELKLMILATSHSNEHQTLARKYGIELILEAFADRSYTDEGHLVKRTSPGAVFHDSDKILAQAHSILTTNSVKTNTGSEIQLGANVICVHGDNTESIGVVEKIRSMIDSNLHVLSV
;
A
#
# COMPACT_ATOMS: atom_id res chain seq x y z
N PRO A 1 -12.00 1.96 15.32
CA PRO A 1 -12.93 2.18 14.22
C PRO A 1 -13.15 3.67 14.00
N LEU A 2 -13.27 4.09 12.76
CA LEU A 2 -13.69 5.45 12.41
C LEU A 2 -15.17 5.62 12.83
N ALA A 3 -15.48 6.72 13.53
CA ALA A 3 -16.83 7.03 13.98
C ALA A 3 -17.64 7.79 12.91
N ILE A 4 -17.36 7.54 11.61
CA ILE A 4 -17.99 8.20 10.46
C ILE A 4 -18.47 7.15 9.45
N SER A 5 -19.46 7.48 8.65
CA SER A 5 -19.96 6.61 7.59
C SER A 5 -18.96 6.50 6.43
N PRO A 6 -19.03 5.42 5.60
CA PRO A 6 -18.23 5.30 4.39
C PRO A 6 -18.32 6.51 3.45
N GLY A 7 -19.52 7.08 3.30
CA GLY A 7 -19.73 8.28 2.47
C GLY A 7 -19.03 9.53 3.04
N GLU A 8 -19.08 9.74 4.36
CA GLU A 8 -18.36 10.84 5.02
C GLU A 8 -16.85 10.65 4.89
N ALA A 9 -16.34 9.43 5.08
CA ALA A 9 -14.92 9.13 4.89
C ALA A 9 -14.47 9.46 3.45
N ALA A 10 -15.27 9.13 2.44
CA ALA A 10 -15.03 9.44 1.04
C ALA A 10 -14.98 10.96 0.79
N LEU A 11 -15.92 11.73 1.36
CA LEU A 11 -15.93 13.19 1.25
C LEU A 11 -14.70 13.83 1.91
N HIS A 12 -14.30 13.34 3.08
CA HIS A 12 -13.07 13.80 3.75
C HIS A 12 -11.82 13.50 2.93
N MET A 13 -11.75 12.33 2.30
CA MET A 13 -10.65 11.99 1.40
C MET A 13 -10.61 12.94 0.19
N LEU A 14 -11.74 13.17 -0.48
CA LEU A 14 -11.82 14.09 -1.63
C LEU A 14 -11.45 15.53 -1.26
N ALA A 15 -11.85 16.01 -0.09
CA ALA A 15 -11.48 17.35 0.38
C ALA A 15 -9.95 17.49 0.51
N GLN A 16 -9.27 16.48 1.08
CA GLN A 16 -7.82 16.46 1.22
C GLN A 16 -7.13 16.33 -0.14
N VAL A 17 -7.62 15.46 -1.02
CA VAL A 17 -7.11 15.30 -2.39
C VAL A 17 -7.25 16.59 -3.18
N GLY A 18 -8.41 17.24 -3.12
CA GLY A 18 -8.67 18.51 -3.82
C GLY A 18 -7.76 19.64 -3.33
N ALA A 19 -7.58 19.76 -2.02
CA ALA A 19 -6.68 20.76 -1.43
C ALA A 19 -5.23 20.54 -1.88
N LEU A 20 -4.73 19.29 -1.78
CA LEU A 20 -3.37 18.96 -2.19
C LEU A 20 -3.17 19.13 -3.71
N ALA A 21 -4.18 18.76 -4.51
CA ALA A 21 -4.12 18.94 -5.96
C ALA A 21 -4.04 20.43 -6.38
N ALA A 22 -4.73 21.30 -5.64
CA ALA A 22 -4.65 22.75 -5.89
C ALA A 22 -3.24 23.29 -5.58
N ILE A 23 -2.65 22.88 -4.46
CA ILE A 23 -1.28 23.25 -4.07
C ILE A 23 -0.27 22.69 -5.08
N ALA A 24 -0.37 21.39 -5.42
CA ALA A 24 0.53 20.77 -6.38
C ALA A 24 0.54 21.51 -7.74
N ARG A 25 -0.64 21.90 -8.23
CA ARG A 25 -0.75 22.69 -9.48
C ARG A 25 -0.09 24.06 -9.38
N SER A 26 -0.18 24.75 -8.25
CA SER A 26 0.49 26.04 -8.08
C SER A 26 2.01 25.94 -8.13
N GLU A 27 2.55 24.77 -7.78
CA GLU A 27 3.99 24.44 -7.85
C GLU A 27 4.39 23.71 -9.14
N GLY A 28 3.50 23.64 -10.16
CA GLY A 28 3.78 22.99 -11.45
C GLY A 28 3.72 21.47 -11.42
N GLY A 29 3.19 20.87 -10.35
CA GLY A 29 3.05 19.42 -10.18
C GLY A 29 1.61 18.92 -10.40
N SER A 30 1.45 17.60 -10.34
CA SER A 30 0.15 16.94 -10.39
C SER A 30 0.12 15.70 -9.48
N LEU A 31 -1.06 15.33 -9.02
CA LEU A 31 -1.25 14.07 -8.31
C LEU A 31 -1.39 12.93 -9.31
N THR A 32 -0.88 11.76 -8.95
CA THR A 32 -0.95 10.54 -9.77
C THR A 32 -1.68 9.40 -9.05
N TYR A 33 -1.70 9.42 -7.73
CA TYR A 33 -2.41 8.42 -6.93
C TYR A 33 -2.83 8.99 -5.58
N VAL A 34 -3.74 8.26 -4.92
CA VAL A 34 -4.17 8.50 -3.54
C VAL A 34 -3.81 7.29 -2.69
N LYS A 35 -3.25 7.52 -1.52
CA LYS A 35 -3.00 6.51 -0.49
C LYS A 35 -3.68 6.96 0.80
N PRO A 36 -4.74 6.28 1.26
CA PRO A 36 -5.27 6.47 2.61
C PRO A 36 -4.21 6.13 3.66
N HIS A 37 -4.24 6.76 4.82
CA HIS A 37 -3.28 6.52 5.89
C HIS A 37 -3.98 6.22 7.22
N GLY A 38 -3.23 5.62 8.16
CA GLY A 38 -3.68 5.39 9.53
C GLY A 38 -4.91 4.49 9.63
N ALA A 39 -5.90 4.92 10.40
CA ALA A 39 -7.12 4.15 10.62
C ALA A 39 -7.89 3.93 9.31
N LEU A 40 -8.01 4.95 8.46
CA LEU A 40 -8.72 4.85 7.18
C LEU A 40 -8.15 3.75 6.28
N TYR A 41 -6.81 3.63 6.21
CA TYR A 41 -6.16 2.59 5.42
C TYR A 41 -6.53 1.17 5.91
N ASN A 42 -6.40 0.94 7.22
CA ASN A 42 -6.69 -0.38 7.79
C ASN A 42 -8.18 -0.74 7.71
N GLU A 43 -9.06 0.22 7.94
CA GLU A 43 -10.51 -0.01 7.86
C GLU A 43 -10.99 -0.19 6.42
N MET A 44 -10.43 0.52 5.46
CA MET A 44 -10.69 0.30 4.04
C MET A 44 -10.37 -1.14 3.64
N MET A 45 -9.24 -1.69 4.11
CA MET A 45 -8.86 -3.08 3.83
C MET A 45 -9.77 -4.12 4.51
N ALA A 46 -10.44 -3.75 5.60
CA ALA A 46 -11.35 -4.61 6.36
C ALA A 46 -12.84 -4.45 5.98
N SER A 47 -13.19 -3.39 5.24
CA SER A 47 -14.59 -3.05 4.91
C SER A 47 -14.77 -2.86 3.40
N PRO A 48 -15.41 -3.84 2.71
CA PRO A 48 -15.73 -3.70 1.28
C PRO A 48 -16.59 -2.47 0.98
N ASP A 49 -17.53 -2.10 1.87
CA ASP A 49 -18.36 -0.92 1.69
C ASP A 49 -17.59 0.38 1.74
N LEU A 50 -16.63 0.49 2.68
CA LEU A 50 -15.75 1.65 2.76
C LEU A 50 -14.83 1.71 1.54
N MET A 51 -14.24 0.59 1.13
CA MET A 51 -13.41 0.53 -0.07
C MET A 51 -14.20 0.95 -1.32
N ALA A 52 -15.42 0.45 -1.48
CA ALA A 52 -16.30 0.82 -2.59
C ALA A 52 -16.64 2.32 -2.58
N ALA A 53 -16.94 2.90 -1.42
CA ALA A 53 -17.24 4.33 -1.29
C ALA A 53 -16.04 5.21 -1.67
N LEU A 54 -14.82 4.84 -1.24
CA LEU A 54 -13.59 5.55 -1.62
C LEU A 54 -13.32 5.44 -3.12
N MET A 55 -13.47 4.24 -3.71
CA MET A 55 -13.31 4.03 -5.16
C MET A 55 -14.35 4.82 -5.97
N SER A 56 -15.63 4.78 -5.56
CA SER A 56 -16.71 5.53 -6.21
C SER A 56 -16.40 7.04 -6.22
N SER A 57 -15.94 7.59 -5.09
CA SER A 57 -15.64 9.02 -5.01
C SER A 57 -14.43 9.42 -5.86
N LEU A 58 -13.43 8.54 -6.01
CA LEU A 58 -12.29 8.79 -6.88
C LEU A 58 -12.63 8.66 -8.36
N ALA A 59 -13.60 7.80 -8.72
CA ALA A 59 -14.04 7.62 -10.10
C ALA A 59 -14.60 8.92 -10.72
N ASP A 60 -15.24 9.75 -9.89
CA ASP A 60 -15.79 11.04 -10.30
C ASP A 60 -14.74 12.17 -10.29
N TYR A 61 -13.57 11.94 -9.70
CA TYR A 61 -12.49 12.93 -9.63
C TYR A 61 -11.71 12.99 -10.98
N LYS A 62 -11.46 14.20 -11.45
CA LYS A 62 -10.66 14.45 -12.66
C LYS A 62 -9.51 15.42 -12.33
N PRO A 63 -8.27 15.14 -12.73
CA PRO A 63 -7.81 14.00 -13.56
C PRO A 63 -7.86 12.68 -12.78
N GLU A 64 -7.90 11.56 -13.51
CA GLU A 64 -7.98 10.22 -12.94
C GLU A 64 -6.79 9.92 -12.01
N LEU A 65 -7.11 9.40 -10.82
CA LEU A 65 -6.13 9.02 -9.81
C LEU A 65 -6.20 7.51 -9.54
N LYS A 66 -5.04 6.89 -9.35
CA LYS A 66 -4.94 5.51 -8.90
C LYS A 66 -5.17 5.45 -7.38
N LEU A 67 -5.64 4.31 -6.88
CA LEU A 67 -5.76 4.06 -5.44
C LEU A 67 -4.67 3.08 -4.99
N MET A 68 -3.84 3.47 -4.02
CA MET A 68 -2.84 2.59 -3.43
C MET A 68 -3.43 1.87 -2.23
N ILE A 69 -3.36 0.53 -2.25
CA ILE A 69 -3.86 -0.36 -1.22
C ILE A 69 -2.83 -1.44 -0.87
N LEU A 70 -3.04 -2.13 0.25
CA LEU A 70 -2.22 -3.28 0.64
C LEU A 70 -2.41 -4.43 -0.36
N ALA A 71 -1.30 -4.98 -0.82
CA ALA A 71 -1.28 -6.25 -1.52
C ALA A 71 -1.53 -7.40 -0.53
N THR A 72 -2.55 -8.21 -0.80
CA THR A 72 -2.96 -9.35 0.03
C THR A 72 -3.17 -10.58 -0.86
N SER A 73 -3.37 -11.75 -0.27
CA SER A 73 -3.79 -12.95 -1.01
C SER A 73 -5.13 -12.75 -1.75
N HIS A 74 -5.94 -11.75 -1.36
CA HIS A 74 -7.22 -11.37 -1.98
C HIS A 74 -7.12 -10.21 -2.97
N SER A 75 -5.92 -9.82 -3.42
CA SER A 75 -5.72 -8.68 -4.34
C SER A 75 -6.54 -8.78 -5.63
N ASN A 76 -6.82 -9.98 -6.14
CA ASN A 76 -7.68 -10.20 -7.31
C ASN A 76 -9.14 -9.75 -7.08
N GLU A 77 -9.66 -9.91 -5.86
CA GLU A 77 -11.01 -9.47 -5.49
C GLU A 77 -11.06 -7.93 -5.45
N HIS A 78 -10.05 -7.29 -4.86
CA HIS A 78 -9.91 -5.84 -4.83
C HIS A 78 -9.78 -5.26 -6.24
N GLN A 79 -9.00 -5.88 -7.13
CA GLN A 79 -8.89 -5.49 -8.53
C GLN A 79 -10.21 -5.65 -9.28
N THR A 80 -10.98 -6.69 -8.96
CA THR A 80 -12.32 -6.91 -9.55
C THR A 80 -13.30 -5.82 -9.11
N LEU A 81 -13.26 -5.43 -7.83
CA LEU A 81 -14.03 -4.30 -7.33
C LEU A 81 -13.61 -2.99 -8.00
N ALA A 82 -12.32 -2.70 -8.05
CA ALA A 82 -11.78 -1.47 -8.65
C ALA A 82 -12.17 -1.30 -10.13
N ARG A 83 -12.16 -2.39 -10.91
CA ARG A 83 -12.62 -2.37 -12.32
C ARG A 83 -14.06 -1.91 -12.47
N LYS A 84 -14.96 -2.19 -11.51
CA LYS A 84 -16.37 -1.71 -11.55
C LYS A 84 -16.47 -0.19 -11.49
N TYR A 85 -15.47 0.46 -10.87
CA TYR A 85 -15.39 1.92 -10.72
C TYR A 85 -14.41 2.56 -11.72
N GLY A 86 -13.75 1.77 -12.57
CA GLY A 86 -12.73 2.29 -13.49
C GLY A 86 -11.46 2.78 -12.79
N ILE A 87 -11.18 2.30 -11.57
CA ILE A 87 -10.01 2.69 -10.77
C ILE A 87 -8.86 1.70 -11.01
N GLU A 88 -7.67 2.22 -11.30
CA GLU A 88 -6.43 1.46 -11.30
C GLU A 88 -5.89 1.35 -9.86
N LEU A 89 -5.50 0.15 -9.44
CA LEU A 89 -4.89 -0.09 -8.14
C LEU A 89 -3.36 -0.12 -8.22
N ILE A 90 -2.73 0.48 -7.21
CA ILE A 90 -1.33 0.26 -6.88
C ILE A 90 -1.32 -0.66 -5.66
N LEU A 91 -0.70 -1.83 -5.80
CA LEU A 91 -0.62 -2.85 -4.76
C LEU A 91 0.71 -2.76 -4.04
N GLU A 92 0.70 -2.28 -2.78
CA GLU A 92 1.92 -2.12 -2.00
C GLU A 92 2.18 -3.28 -1.05
N ALA A 93 3.46 -3.64 -0.88
CA ALA A 93 3.94 -4.53 0.17
C ALA A 93 4.93 -3.80 1.07
N PHE A 94 4.96 -4.15 2.34
CA PHE A 94 5.78 -3.52 3.36
C PHE A 94 7.00 -4.39 3.68
N ALA A 95 8.19 -3.85 3.48
CA ALA A 95 9.43 -4.57 3.78
C ALA A 95 9.68 -4.71 5.29
N ASP A 96 9.17 -3.78 6.08
CA ASP A 96 9.44 -3.62 7.52
C ASP A 96 8.27 -4.08 8.42
N ARG A 97 7.28 -4.80 7.87
CA ARG A 97 6.09 -5.22 8.61
C ARG A 97 5.87 -6.74 8.53
N SER A 98 5.35 -7.29 9.61
CA SER A 98 4.90 -8.69 9.66
C SER A 98 3.49 -8.83 9.09
N TYR A 99 3.21 -9.98 8.46
CA TYR A 99 1.94 -10.32 7.83
C TYR A 99 1.25 -11.47 8.54
N THR A 100 -0.09 -11.51 8.49
CA THR A 100 -0.90 -12.69 8.86
C THR A 100 -1.01 -13.64 7.67
N ASP A 101 -1.53 -14.84 7.88
CA ASP A 101 -1.72 -15.84 6.82
C ASP A 101 -2.74 -15.40 5.75
N GLU A 102 -3.64 -14.47 6.09
CA GLU A 102 -4.58 -13.84 5.15
C GLU A 102 -3.94 -12.69 4.34
N GLY A 103 -2.69 -12.32 4.64
CA GLY A 103 -1.97 -11.24 3.96
C GLY A 103 -2.24 -9.85 4.54
N HIS A 104 -2.89 -9.74 5.70
CA HIS A 104 -3.03 -8.46 6.40
C HIS A 104 -1.79 -8.16 7.25
N LEU A 105 -1.57 -6.87 7.52
CA LEU A 105 -0.51 -6.47 8.45
C LEU A 105 -0.86 -6.85 9.89
N VAL A 106 0.09 -7.45 10.60
CA VAL A 106 -0.03 -7.68 12.04
C VAL A 106 -0.18 -6.34 12.76
N LYS A 107 -1.09 -6.24 13.74
CA LYS A 107 -1.34 -5.00 14.49
C LYS A 107 -0.05 -4.47 15.11
N ARG A 108 0.26 -3.18 14.94
CA ARG A 108 1.51 -2.55 15.42
C ARG A 108 1.78 -2.76 16.91
N THR A 109 0.74 -2.94 17.72
CA THR A 109 0.83 -3.19 19.16
C THR A 109 1.26 -4.61 19.50
N SER A 110 1.27 -5.52 18.53
CA SER A 110 1.66 -6.92 18.74
C SER A 110 3.19 -7.07 18.65
N PRO A 111 3.81 -7.90 19.50
CA PRO A 111 5.23 -8.20 19.41
C PRO A 111 5.61 -8.70 18.00
N GLY A 112 6.71 -8.21 17.44
CA GLY A 112 7.19 -8.62 16.12
C GLY A 112 6.40 -8.09 14.91
N ALA A 113 5.42 -7.20 15.13
CA ALA A 113 4.63 -6.59 14.05
C ALA A 113 5.43 -5.64 13.17
N VAL A 114 6.43 -4.97 13.73
CA VAL A 114 7.39 -4.10 13.05
C VAL A 114 8.77 -4.72 13.15
N PHE A 115 9.51 -4.74 12.06
CA PHE A 115 10.87 -5.24 12.05
C PHE A 115 11.85 -4.10 12.35
N HIS A 116 12.74 -4.36 13.32
CA HIS A 116 13.82 -3.47 13.73
C HIS A 116 15.21 -4.04 13.36
N ASP A 117 15.24 -5.16 12.65
CA ASP A 117 16.43 -5.82 12.16
C ASP A 117 16.58 -5.54 10.67
N SER A 118 17.66 -4.84 10.30
CA SER A 118 17.97 -4.47 8.92
C SER A 118 18.09 -5.68 7.99
N ASP A 119 18.66 -6.78 8.46
CA ASP A 119 18.82 -7.98 7.63
C ASP A 119 17.47 -8.64 7.38
N LYS A 120 16.57 -8.64 8.36
CA LYS A 120 15.21 -9.13 8.19
C LYS A 120 14.41 -8.28 7.22
N ILE A 121 14.54 -6.95 7.28
CA ILE A 121 13.89 -6.01 6.34
C ILE A 121 14.39 -6.26 4.92
N LEU A 122 15.72 -6.39 4.74
CA LEU A 122 16.33 -6.67 3.44
C LEU A 122 15.91 -8.03 2.88
N ALA A 123 15.88 -9.07 3.72
CA ALA A 123 15.44 -10.40 3.31
C ALA A 123 13.97 -10.40 2.84
N GLN A 124 13.08 -9.69 3.54
CA GLN A 124 11.69 -9.55 3.12
C GLN A 124 11.56 -8.72 1.82
N ALA A 125 12.29 -7.60 1.70
CA ALA A 125 12.32 -6.82 0.47
C ALA A 125 12.80 -7.67 -0.72
N HIS A 126 13.85 -8.47 -0.54
CA HIS A 126 14.35 -9.39 -1.57
C HIS A 126 13.28 -10.43 -1.97
N SER A 127 12.58 -11.04 -1.00
CA SER A 127 11.50 -11.99 -1.27
C SER A 127 10.34 -11.33 -2.05
N ILE A 128 9.93 -10.12 -1.66
CA ILE A 128 8.91 -9.37 -2.40
C ILE A 128 9.36 -9.10 -3.84
N LEU A 129 10.62 -8.70 -4.07
CA LEU A 129 11.14 -8.38 -5.40
C LEU A 129 11.32 -9.60 -6.31
N THR A 130 11.70 -10.74 -5.76
CA THR A 130 12.08 -11.92 -6.57
C THR A 130 10.95 -12.92 -6.74
N THR A 131 10.18 -13.17 -5.69
CA THR A 131 9.10 -14.17 -5.67
C THR A 131 7.72 -13.57 -5.43
N ASN A 132 7.64 -12.26 -5.18
CA ASN A 132 6.42 -11.53 -4.80
C ASN A 132 5.71 -12.16 -3.58
N SER A 133 6.48 -12.71 -2.66
CA SER A 133 5.99 -13.41 -1.46
C SER A 133 6.53 -12.80 -0.17
N VAL A 134 5.86 -13.09 0.92
CA VAL A 134 6.30 -12.77 2.29
C VAL A 134 6.09 -13.96 3.22
N LYS A 135 6.92 -14.02 4.27
CA LYS A 135 6.75 -14.96 5.37
C LYS A 135 5.81 -14.37 6.41
N THR A 136 4.77 -15.13 6.77
CA THR A 136 3.78 -14.68 7.76
C THR A 136 4.30 -14.84 9.18
N ASN A 137 3.57 -14.31 10.16
CA ASN A 137 3.89 -14.43 11.59
C ASN A 137 3.80 -15.88 12.11
N THR A 138 3.13 -16.78 11.40
CA THR A 138 3.08 -18.24 11.70
C THR A 138 4.19 -19.02 11.01
N GLY A 139 4.95 -18.39 10.08
CA GLY A 139 6.01 -19.00 9.29
C GLY A 139 5.57 -19.56 7.93
N SER A 140 4.28 -19.44 7.59
CA SER A 140 3.77 -19.76 6.25
C SER A 140 4.32 -18.77 5.22
N GLU A 141 4.32 -19.14 3.94
CA GLU A 141 4.66 -18.24 2.84
C GLU A 141 3.40 -17.93 2.02
N ILE A 142 3.16 -16.64 1.75
CA ILE A 142 2.01 -16.19 0.95
C ILE A 142 2.45 -15.32 -0.21
N GLN A 143 1.72 -15.41 -1.32
CA GLN A 143 1.89 -14.58 -2.51
C GLN A 143 1.06 -13.29 -2.36
N LEU A 144 1.64 -12.12 -2.68
CA LEU A 144 0.98 -10.83 -2.53
C LEU A 144 0.53 -10.21 -3.86
N GLY A 145 1.31 -10.37 -4.93
CA GLY A 145 1.07 -9.68 -6.20
C GLY A 145 1.33 -8.17 -6.12
N ALA A 146 2.28 -7.74 -5.27
CA ALA A 146 2.63 -6.34 -5.09
C ALA A 146 3.42 -5.80 -6.29
N ASN A 147 3.24 -4.51 -6.58
CA ASN A 147 4.02 -3.78 -7.59
C ASN A 147 4.77 -2.57 -7.03
N VAL A 148 4.63 -2.32 -5.73
CA VAL A 148 5.34 -1.26 -4.98
C VAL A 148 5.81 -1.81 -3.63
N ILE A 149 7.02 -1.44 -3.22
CA ILE A 149 7.52 -1.70 -1.87
C ILE A 149 7.43 -0.42 -1.04
N CYS A 150 6.83 -0.53 0.14
CA CYS A 150 6.75 0.52 1.14
C CYS A 150 7.76 0.25 2.27
N VAL A 151 8.41 1.33 2.71
CA VAL A 151 9.30 1.36 3.87
C VAL A 151 8.91 2.56 4.73
N HIS A 152 8.74 2.36 6.04
CA HIS A 152 8.31 3.44 6.93
C HIS A 152 9.48 4.32 7.36
N GLY A 153 9.30 5.64 7.28
CA GLY A 153 10.30 6.63 7.67
C GLY A 153 10.38 6.91 9.18
N ASP A 154 9.49 6.34 9.98
CA ASP A 154 9.50 6.41 11.46
C ASP A 154 10.33 5.29 12.11
N ASN A 155 10.97 4.46 11.30
CA ASN A 155 11.82 3.34 11.70
C ASN A 155 13.25 3.59 11.18
N THR A 156 14.19 3.90 12.08
CA THR A 156 15.58 4.25 11.75
C THR A 156 16.28 3.13 10.98
N GLU A 157 16.03 1.88 11.35
CA GLU A 157 16.60 0.70 10.70
C GLU A 157 16.08 0.56 9.26
N SER A 158 14.79 0.86 9.04
CA SER A 158 14.18 0.88 7.70
C SER A 158 14.83 1.95 6.81
N ILE A 159 15.06 3.17 7.34
CA ILE A 159 15.73 4.24 6.59
C ILE A 159 17.15 3.80 6.18
N GLY A 160 17.89 3.16 7.08
CA GLY A 160 19.26 2.69 6.82
C GLY A 160 19.39 1.64 5.72
N VAL A 161 18.28 1.00 5.31
CA VAL A 161 18.30 -0.02 4.25
C VAL A 161 17.66 0.44 2.93
N VAL A 162 17.10 1.65 2.87
CA VAL A 162 16.40 2.16 1.67
C VAL A 162 17.30 2.16 0.43
N GLU A 163 18.56 2.61 0.56
CA GLU A 163 19.52 2.62 -0.56
C GLU A 163 19.81 1.21 -1.07
N LYS A 164 19.91 0.22 -0.15
CA LYS A 164 20.14 -1.19 -0.52
C LYS A 164 18.91 -1.76 -1.24
N ILE A 165 17.69 -1.47 -0.74
CA ILE A 165 16.45 -1.87 -1.40
C ILE A 165 16.35 -1.23 -2.79
N ARG A 166 16.69 0.05 -2.93
CA ARG A 166 16.73 0.72 -4.24
C ARG A 166 17.71 0.03 -5.20
N SER A 167 18.90 -0.30 -4.73
CA SER A 167 19.90 -1.02 -5.53
C SER A 167 19.41 -2.41 -5.96
N MET A 168 18.67 -3.13 -5.09
CA MET A 168 18.03 -4.41 -5.46
C MET A 168 16.98 -4.23 -6.57
N ILE A 169 16.16 -3.17 -6.50
CA ILE A 169 15.15 -2.86 -7.53
C ILE A 169 15.84 -2.59 -8.87
N ASP A 170 16.85 -1.74 -8.87
CA ASP A 170 17.57 -1.36 -10.09
C ASP A 170 18.28 -2.57 -10.73
N SER A 171 18.86 -3.46 -9.92
CA SER A 171 19.48 -4.69 -10.38
C SER A 171 18.47 -5.68 -11.01
N ASN A 172 17.26 -5.79 -10.42
CA ASN A 172 16.21 -6.66 -10.95
C ASN A 172 15.58 -6.12 -12.24
N LEU A 173 15.46 -4.79 -12.38
CA LEU A 173 14.98 -4.17 -13.62
C LEU A 173 15.92 -4.45 -14.81
N HIS A 174 17.22 -4.54 -14.59
CA HIS A 174 18.19 -4.91 -15.64
C HIS A 174 18.06 -6.37 -16.09
N VAL A 175 17.59 -7.28 -15.22
CA VAL A 175 17.38 -8.71 -15.58
C VAL A 175 16.11 -8.91 -16.40
N LEU A 176 15.10 -8.06 -16.23
CA LEU A 176 13.83 -8.13 -16.98
C LEU A 176 13.88 -7.42 -18.34
N SER A 177 14.98 -6.75 -18.68
CA SER A 177 15.17 -5.97 -19.91
C SER A 177 16.01 -6.70 -20.99
N VAL A 178 16.24 -8.00 -20.83
CA VAL A 178 17.01 -8.85 -21.76
C VAL A 178 16.11 -9.82 -22.49
#